data_bca03484eddd3e5b8d763e50e371c217
#
_entry.id   bca03484eddd3e5b8d763e50e371c217
#
_cell.length_a   1.000
_cell.length_b   1.000
_cell.length_c   1.000
_cell.angle_alpha   90.00
_cell.angle_beta   90.00
_cell.angle_gamma   90.00
#
_symmetry.space_group_name_H-M   'P 1'
#
loop_
_entity.id
_entity.type
_entity.pdbx_description
1 polymer ?
#
loop_
_entity_poly.entity_id
_entity_poly.type
_entity_poly.pdbx_seq_one_letter_code
_entity_poly.pdbx_strand_id
1 'polypeptide(L)'
;MHGSKPPSSARTPSRAISIRIARDPNDLMLVTAIRAAVYLAEQNCPLEEEFDGNDLVAAHFIGFVGSEPAACLRVRFFGEFAKVERLAVRHQFRRSRVSFKLVQASFDYIKRKGFKKIYGHAQDRLVNFWAHFGGKPLGHNRKITFSDFSYTEMVLEIEPGPDAITLDSDPYVIIRPEGDWDRPGVLDISSARPVTSPLRSAALVEP
;
A
#
# COMPACT_ATOMS: atom_id res chain seq x y z
N MET A 1 -44.84 14.03 -38.51
CA MET A 1 -43.52 14.41 -37.94
C MET A 1 -43.26 13.51 -36.74
N HIS A 2 -42.45 12.45 -36.93
CA HIS A 2 -42.08 11.51 -35.88
C HIS A 2 -40.71 11.98 -35.32
N GLY A 3 -40.74 12.54 -34.10
CA GLY A 3 -39.54 12.90 -33.37
C GLY A 3 -38.89 11.65 -32.78
N SER A 4 -37.78 11.21 -33.34
CA SER A 4 -36.94 10.16 -32.78
C SER A 4 -36.18 10.68 -31.59
N LYS A 5 -36.40 10.04 -30.41
CA LYS A 5 -35.68 10.25 -29.17
C LYS A 5 -34.21 9.88 -29.34
N PRO A 6 -33.24 10.68 -28.91
CA PRO A 6 -31.84 10.29 -29.04
C PRO A 6 -31.53 9.08 -28.15
N PRO A 7 -30.58 8.21 -28.57
CA PRO A 7 -30.24 7.01 -27.83
C PRO A 7 -29.63 7.41 -26.47
N SER A 8 -30.12 6.71 -25.44
CA SER A 8 -29.60 6.78 -24.06
C SER A 8 -28.10 6.56 -24.06
N SER A 9 -27.33 7.51 -23.48
CA SER A 9 -25.88 7.37 -23.30
C SER A 9 -25.56 6.08 -22.52
N ALA A 10 -24.95 5.12 -23.19
CA ALA A 10 -24.45 3.91 -22.58
C ALA A 10 -23.47 4.31 -21.45
N ARG A 11 -23.82 4.02 -20.19
CA ARG A 11 -22.91 4.17 -19.05
C ARG A 11 -21.69 3.30 -19.35
N THR A 12 -20.54 3.93 -19.53
CA THR A 12 -19.27 3.22 -19.62
C THR A 12 -19.16 2.31 -18.40
N PRO A 13 -18.89 0.99 -18.53
CA PRO A 13 -18.80 0.10 -17.39
C PRO A 13 -17.73 0.64 -16.44
N SER A 14 -18.08 0.73 -15.15
CA SER A 14 -17.16 1.14 -14.09
C SER A 14 -15.95 0.21 -14.14
N ARG A 15 -14.78 0.75 -14.48
CA ARG A 15 -13.53 -0.04 -14.50
C ARG A 15 -13.27 -0.52 -13.07
N ALA A 16 -13.13 -1.85 -12.90
CA ALA A 16 -12.84 -2.46 -11.60
C ALA A 16 -11.57 -1.86 -10.97
N ILE A 17 -11.59 -1.64 -9.66
CA ILE A 17 -10.43 -1.18 -8.91
C ILE A 17 -9.84 -2.36 -8.19
N SER A 18 -8.54 -2.60 -8.37
CA SER A 18 -7.75 -3.59 -7.63
C SER A 18 -6.54 -2.94 -6.96
N ILE A 19 -6.13 -3.50 -5.83
CA ILE A 19 -4.97 -3.06 -5.06
C ILE A 19 -4.04 -4.25 -4.90
N ARG A 20 -2.75 -4.03 -5.05
CA ARG A 20 -1.72 -5.03 -4.72
C ARG A 20 -0.51 -4.39 -4.04
N ILE A 21 0.25 -5.19 -3.32
CA ILE A 21 1.54 -4.82 -2.75
C ILE A 21 2.61 -5.04 -3.81
N ALA A 22 3.53 -4.10 -3.96
CA ALA A 22 4.69 -4.22 -4.83
C ALA A 22 5.65 -5.30 -4.28
N ARG A 23 6.13 -6.20 -5.16
CA ARG A 23 6.93 -7.36 -4.76
C ARG A 23 8.21 -7.53 -5.56
N ASP A 24 8.30 -6.88 -6.68
CA ASP A 24 9.43 -7.00 -7.58
C ASP A 24 9.88 -5.63 -8.13
N PRO A 25 11.04 -5.57 -8.83
CA PRO A 25 11.52 -4.32 -9.40
C PRO A 25 10.55 -3.67 -10.40
N ASN A 26 9.75 -4.47 -11.14
CA ASN A 26 8.78 -3.91 -12.09
C ASN A 26 7.66 -3.17 -11.35
N ASP A 27 7.21 -3.71 -10.22
CA ASP A 27 6.24 -3.04 -9.36
C ASP A 27 6.80 -1.72 -8.80
N LEU A 28 8.06 -1.69 -8.38
CA LEU A 28 8.72 -0.45 -7.93
C LEU A 28 8.84 0.57 -9.06
N MET A 29 9.10 0.14 -10.31
CA MET A 29 9.09 1.04 -11.47
C MET A 29 7.69 1.64 -11.70
N LEU A 30 6.61 0.87 -11.52
CA LEU A 30 5.24 1.40 -11.61
C LEU A 30 4.97 2.43 -10.51
N VAL A 31 5.38 2.16 -9.28
CA VAL A 31 5.29 3.12 -8.15
C VAL A 31 6.02 4.40 -8.49
N THR A 32 7.27 4.30 -8.96
CA THR A 32 8.11 5.43 -9.35
C THR A 32 7.46 6.24 -10.48
N ALA A 33 6.92 5.59 -11.50
CA ALA A 33 6.25 6.24 -12.62
C ALA A 33 4.99 7.03 -12.16
N ILE A 34 4.18 6.46 -11.26
CA ILE A 34 3.02 7.15 -10.70
C ILE A 34 3.46 8.37 -9.89
N ARG A 35 4.47 8.23 -9.03
CA ARG A 35 5.00 9.30 -8.19
C ARG A 35 5.62 10.42 -9.03
N ALA A 36 6.42 10.07 -10.03
CA ALA A 36 7.00 11.04 -10.96
C ALA A 36 5.92 11.86 -11.69
N ALA A 37 4.86 11.20 -12.18
CA ALA A 37 3.76 11.89 -12.84
C ALA A 37 3.03 12.88 -11.92
N VAL A 38 2.91 12.56 -10.61
CA VAL A 38 2.16 13.39 -9.65
C VAL A 38 3.08 14.41 -8.96
N TYR A 39 4.20 13.96 -8.39
CA TYR A 39 5.04 14.84 -7.59
C TYR A 39 5.98 15.68 -8.44
N LEU A 40 6.66 15.09 -9.43
CA LEU A 40 7.60 15.83 -10.26
C LEU A 40 6.87 16.63 -11.35
N ALA A 41 5.97 16.01 -12.11
CA ALA A 41 5.36 16.65 -13.27
C ALA A 41 4.19 17.60 -12.91
N GLU A 42 3.34 17.26 -11.90
CA GLU A 42 2.20 18.11 -11.55
C GLU A 42 2.50 19.08 -10.39
N GLN A 43 3.34 18.68 -9.42
CA GLN A 43 3.59 19.48 -8.22
C GLN A 43 4.95 20.16 -8.20
N ASN A 44 5.81 19.92 -9.20
CA ASN A 44 7.17 20.45 -9.28
C ASN A 44 8.01 20.19 -8.01
N CYS A 45 7.77 19.04 -7.34
CA CYS A 45 8.54 18.62 -6.18
C CYS A 45 10.02 18.46 -6.59
N PRO A 46 10.99 18.96 -5.80
CA PRO A 46 12.40 18.69 -6.04
C PRO A 46 12.70 17.19 -6.07
N LEU A 47 13.59 16.78 -6.97
CA LEU A 47 13.92 15.37 -7.20
C LEU A 47 14.43 14.70 -5.91
N GLU A 48 15.27 15.38 -5.15
CA GLU A 48 15.87 14.87 -3.91
C GLU A 48 14.83 14.74 -2.78
N GLU A 49 13.78 15.57 -2.77
CA GLU A 49 12.69 15.45 -1.82
C GLU A 49 11.74 14.30 -2.15
N GLU A 50 11.57 14.00 -3.43
CA GLU A 50 10.75 12.89 -3.87
C GLU A 50 11.47 11.54 -3.67
N PHE A 51 12.73 11.44 -4.08
CA PHE A 51 13.56 10.23 -3.93
C PHE A 51 14.39 10.30 -2.66
N ASP A 52 13.74 10.20 -1.52
CA ASP A 52 14.27 10.39 -0.18
C ASP A 52 15.07 9.20 0.39
N GLY A 53 15.40 8.20 -0.46
CA GLY A 53 16.20 7.03 -0.09
C GLY A 53 15.48 5.96 0.74
N ASN A 54 14.16 6.11 0.99
CA ASN A 54 13.41 5.19 1.86
C ASN A 54 12.61 4.12 1.12
N ASP A 55 12.73 4.03 -0.21
CA ASP A 55 11.85 3.14 -0.99
C ASP A 55 12.17 1.66 -0.80
N LEU A 56 13.45 1.29 -0.67
CA LEU A 56 13.86 -0.10 -0.51
C LEU A 56 13.53 -0.73 0.85
N VAL A 57 13.21 0.08 1.86
CA VAL A 57 12.88 -0.39 3.23
C VAL A 57 11.39 -0.22 3.54
N ALA A 58 10.58 0.02 2.54
CA ALA A 58 9.17 0.33 2.67
C ALA A 58 8.28 -0.71 1.97
N ALA A 59 7.04 -0.84 2.44
CA ALA A 59 5.99 -1.53 1.69
C ALA A 59 5.28 -0.54 0.76
N HIS A 60 5.16 -0.89 -0.51
CA HIS A 60 4.49 -0.07 -1.52
C HIS A 60 3.20 -0.73 -1.98
N PHE A 61 2.15 0.07 -2.09
CA PHE A 61 0.85 -0.34 -2.60
C PHE A 61 0.60 0.31 -3.95
N ILE A 62 0.05 -0.46 -4.89
CA ILE A 62 -0.32 0.01 -6.21
C ILE A 62 -1.82 -0.19 -6.40
N GLY A 63 -2.53 0.88 -6.75
CA GLY A 63 -3.93 0.86 -7.11
C GLY A 63 -4.11 0.90 -8.63
N PHE A 64 -4.90 -0.04 -9.14
CA PHE A 64 -5.24 -0.13 -10.56
C PHE A 64 -6.70 0.26 -10.79
N VAL A 65 -6.97 0.87 -11.92
CA VAL A 65 -8.32 1.09 -12.47
C VAL A 65 -8.41 0.36 -13.81
N GLY A 66 -9.07 -0.78 -13.83
CA GLY A 66 -8.89 -1.76 -14.91
C GLY A 66 -7.48 -2.30 -14.90
N SER A 67 -6.75 -2.23 -16.01
CA SER A 67 -5.34 -2.62 -16.14
C SER A 67 -4.36 -1.47 -15.90
N GLU A 68 -4.84 -0.23 -15.72
CA GLU A 68 -4.00 0.96 -15.63
C GLU A 68 -3.50 1.19 -14.21
N PRO A 69 -2.18 1.33 -13.96
CA PRO A 69 -1.64 1.74 -12.68
C PRO A 69 -2.03 3.19 -12.42
N ALA A 70 -2.91 3.41 -11.45
CA ALA A 70 -3.61 4.66 -11.24
C ALA A 70 -3.14 5.44 -10.01
N ALA A 71 -2.70 4.74 -8.98
CA ALA A 71 -2.32 5.32 -7.70
C ALA A 71 -1.28 4.48 -6.98
N CYS A 72 -0.54 5.08 -6.06
CA CYS A 72 0.35 4.37 -5.16
C CYS A 72 0.34 4.99 -3.76
N LEU A 73 0.86 4.23 -2.78
CA LEU A 73 1.00 4.63 -1.39
C LEU A 73 2.19 3.87 -0.81
N ARG A 74 2.97 4.52 0.05
CA ARG A 74 4.11 3.95 0.75
C ARG A 74 3.79 3.81 2.25
N VAL A 75 4.18 2.68 2.84
CA VAL A 75 4.11 2.43 4.27
C VAL A 75 5.51 2.10 4.80
N ARG A 76 5.94 2.82 5.83
CA ARG A 76 7.15 2.51 6.59
C ARG A 76 6.79 2.08 8.00
N PHE A 77 7.62 1.22 8.59
CA PHE A 77 7.39 0.72 9.94
C PHE A 77 8.45 1.26 10.89
N PHE A 78 7.99 1.67 12.06
CA PHE A 78 8.78 2.08 13.21
C PHE A 78 8.36 1.24 14.41
N GLY A 79 9.12 1.22 15.49
CA GLY A 79 8.87 0.29 16.59
C GLY A 79 7.43 0.25 17.10
N GLU A 80 6.75 1.40 17.20
CA GLU A 80 5.40 1.49 17.79
C GLU A 80 4.30 1.91 16.81
N PHE A 81 4.65 2.35 15.60
CA PHE A 81 3.68 2.86 14.63
C PHE A 81 4.10 2.58 13.19
N ALA A 82 3.13 2.55 12.31
CA ALA A 82 3.35 2.57 10.87
C ALA A 82 3.19 4.00 10.33
N LYS A 83 4.06 4.42 9.42
CA LYS A 83 3.94 5.72 8.74
C LYS A 83 3.37 5.52 7.34
N VAL A 84 2.22 6.15 7.07
CA VAL A 84 1.62 6.19 5.74
C VAL A 84 2.04 7.49 5.05
N GLU A 85 2.57 7.36 3.85
CA GLU A 85 3.12 8.47 3.09
C GLU A 85 3.08 8.21 1.58
N ARG A 86 3.42 9.22 0.78
CA ARG A 86 3.52 9.12 -0.68
C ARG A 86 2.24 8.62 -1.37
N LEU A 87 1.06 9.00 -0.83
CA LEU A 87 -0.21 8.75 -1.51
C LEU A 87 -0.29 9.63 -2.76
N ALA A 88 -0.14 9.02 -3.92
CA ALA A 88 -0.22 9.68 -5.21
C ALA A 88 -1.33 9.06 -6.06
N VAL A 89 -2.13 9.91 -6.73
CA VAL A 89 -3.17 9.49 -7.67
C VAL A 89 -3.01 10.27 -8.95
N ARG A 90 -2.77 9.59 -10.07
CA ARG A 90 -2.67 10.20 -11.41
C ARG A 90 -3.96 10.97 -11.71
N HIS A 91 -3.82 12.15 -12.30
CA HIS A 91 -4.90 13.13 -12.48
C HIS A 91 -6.20 12.53 -13.02
N GLN A 92 -6.12 11.72 -14.09
CA GLN A 92 -7.29 11.13 -14.74
C GLN A 92 -8.06 10.10 -13.88
N PHE A 93 -7.47 9.63 -12.75
CA PHE A 93 -8.10 8.64 -11.87
C PHE A 93 -8.59 9.21 -10.53
N ARG A 94 -8.42 10.51 -10.26
CA ARG A 94 -8.80 11.13 -8.97
C ARG A 94 -10.28 11.01 -8.61
N ARG A 95 -11.16 10.78 -9.59
CA ARG A 95 -12.61 10.58 -9.37
C ARG A 95 -13.02 9.11 -9.28
N SER A 96 -12.07 8.16 -9.33
CA SER A 96 -12.36 6.73 -9.38
C SER A 96 -12.52 6.06 -8.00
N ARG A 97 -12.28 6.75 -6.90
CA ARG A 97 -12.24 6.21 -5.54
C ARG A 97 -11.06 5.27 -5.26
N VAL A 98 -10.07 5.18 -6.16
CA VAL A 98 -8.89 4.32 -6.00
C VAL A 98 -8.09 4.70 -4.74
N SER A 99 -8.00 5.99 -4.39
CA SER A 99 -7.35 6.44 -3.16
C SER A 99 -7.96 5.85 -1.89
N PHE A 100 -9.30 5.81 -1.81
CA PHE A 100 -9.99 5.23 -0.66
C PHE A 100 -9.68 3.74 -0.49
N LYS A 101 -9.76 2.98 -1.58
CA LYS A 101 -9.42 1.55 -1.56
C LYS A 101 -7.96 1.30 -1.24
N LEU A 102 -7.07 2.16 -1.74
CA LEU A 102 -5.64 2.06 -1.49
C LEU A 102 -5.30 2.29 -0.02
N VAL A 103 -5.88 3.35 0.59
CA VAL A 103 -5.73 3.63 2.02
C VAL A 103 -6.30 2.50 2.86
N GLN A 104 -7.51 2.01 2.53
CA GLN A 104 -8.11 0.89 3.26
C GLN A 104 -7.23 -0.35 3.22
N ALA A 105 -6.74 -0.75 2.05
CA ALA A 105 -5.86 -1.91 1.90
C ALA A 105 -4.54 -1.75 2.70
N SER A 106 -3.98 -0.53 2.73
CA SER A 106 -2.79 -0.27 3.53
C SER A 106 -3.06 -0.36 5.04
N PHE A 107 -4.24 0.07 5.50
CA PHE A 107 -4.64 -0.04 6.90
C PHE A 107 -4.89 -1.50 7.31
N ASP A 108 -5.54 -2.28 6.47
CA ASP A 108 -5.77 -3.71 6.71
C ASP A 108 -4.43 -4.46 6.83
N TYR A 109 -3.46 -4.13 5.97
CA TYR A 109 -2.11 -4.66 6.04
C TYR A 109 -1.38 -4.25 7.34
N ILE A 110 -1.48 -2.98 7.75
CA ILE A 110 -0.87 -2.47 9.00
C ILE A 110 -1.49 -3.17 10.22
N LYS A 111 -2.81 -3.36 10.23
CA LYS A 111 -3.52 -4.11 11.28
C LYS A 111 -3.09 -5.57 11.33
N ARG A 112 -2.92 -6.21 10.16
CA ARG A 112 -2.45 -7.59 10.03
C ARG A 112 -1.04 -7.76 10.61
N LYS A 113 -0.19 -6.73 10.53
CA LYS A 113 1.14 -6.69 11.15
C LYS A 113 1.11 -6.35 12.64
N GLY A 114 -0.05 -6.19 13.25
CA GLY A 114 -0.23 -5.97 14.70
C GLY A 114 -0.01 -4.53 15.18
N PHE A 115 0.15 -3.56 14.28
CA PHE A 115 0.32 -2.16 14.68
C PHE A 115 -0.99 -1.56 15.18
N LYS A 116 -0.89 -0.70 16.21
CA LYS A 116 -2.02 0.00 16.81
C LYS A 116 -2.09 1.47 16.45
N LYS A 117 -1.06 2.01 15.82
CA LYS A 117 -0.98 3.43 15.47
C LYS A 117 -0.51 3.62 14.04
N ILE A 118 -1.16 4.54 13.35
CA ILE A 118 -0.75 5.02 12.03
C ILE A 118 -0.42 6.50 12.16
N TYR A 119 0.74 6.89 11.65
CA TYR A 119 1.21 8.25 11.59
C TYR A 119 1.34 8.72 10.14
N GLY A 120 1.14 9.99 9.87
CA GLY A 120 1.36 10.57 8.56
C GLY A 120 1.40 12.09 8.58
N HIS A 121 1.84 12.66 7.45
CA HIS A 121 1.78 14.09 7.20
C HIS A 121 0.72 14.35 6.13
N ALA A 122 -0.34 15.05 6.50
CA ALA A 122 -1.37 15.48 5.57
C ALA A 122 -1.06 16.91 5.08
N GLN A 123 -1.01 17.14 3.76
CA GLN A 123 -1.12 18.52 3.29
C GLN A 123 -2.35 19.16 3.92
N ASP A 124 -2.29 20.41 4.35
CA ASP A 124 -3.37 21.05 5.13
C ASP A 124 -4.73 20.95 4.42
N ARG A 125 -4.76 21.04 3.09
CA ARG A 125 -5.97 20.85 2.27
C ARG A 125 -6.54 19.42 2.30
N LEU A 126 -5.77 18.43 2.76
CA LEU A 126 -6.14 17.01 2.80
C LEU A 126 -6.40 16.49 4.23
N VAL A 127 -6.37 17.33 5.24
CA VAL A 127 -6.67 16.94 6.64
C VAL A 127 -8.03 16.28 6.73
N ASN A 128 -9.06 16.82 6.08
CA ASN A 128 -10.41 16.25 6.07
C ASN A 128 -10.49 14.89 5.36
N PHE A 129 -9.66 14.66 4.34
CA PHE A 129 -9.55 13.34 3.71
C PHE A 129 -9.06 12.27 4.70
N TRP A 130 -8.03 12.58 5.48
CA TRP A 130 -7.50 11.67 6.50
C TRP A 130 -8.41 11.55 7.71
N ALA A 131 -9.11 12.62 8.09
CA ALA A 131 -10.12 12.59 9.13
C ALA A 131 -11.29 11.64 8.81
N HIS A 132 -11.63 11.47 7.52
CA HIS A 132 -12.62 10.48 7.08
C HIS A 132 -12.26 9.04 7.49
N PHE A 133 -10.98 8.73 7.61
CA PHE A 133 -10.48 7.43 8.08
C PHE A 133 -10.25 7.38 9.61
N GLY A 134 -10.60 8.43 10.33
CA GLY A 134 -10.40 8.53 11.77
C GLY A 134 -9.09 9.22 12.19
N GLY A 135 -8.34 9.78 11.23
CA GLY A 135 -7.14 10.56 11.51
C GLY A 135 -7.43 11.83 12.29
N LYS A 136 -6.61 12.11 13.29
CA LYS A 136 -6.68 13.33 14.10
C LYS A 136 -5.34 14.05 14.08
N PRO A 137 -5.31 15.40 14.09
CA PRO A 137 -4.08 16.14 14.31
C PRO A 137 -3.38 15.69 15.60
N LEU A 138 -2.07 15.51 15.56
CA LEU A 138 -1.29 15.02 16.71
C LEU A 138 -1.15 16.07 17.84
N GLY A 139 -1.52 17.32 17.59
CA GLY A 139 -1.51 18.37 18.61
C GLY A 139 -0.14 19.01 18.88
N HIS A 140 0.91 18.57 18.21
CA HIS A 140 2.18 19.26 18.23
C HIS A 140 2.09 20.50 17.33
N ASN A 141 2.29 21.70 17.88
CA ASN A 141 2.30 22.93 17.09
C ASN A 141 3.57 23.08 16.23
N ARG A 142 3.97 22.00 15.55
CA ARG A 142 5.12 22.00 14.64
C ARG A 142 4.64 22.37 13.24
N LYS A 143 5.21 23.44 12.70
CA LYS A 143 5.03 23.74 11.27
C LYS A 143 5.96 22.83 10.48
N ILE A 144 5.40 22.01 9.62
CA ILE A 144 6.14 21.15 8.71
C ILE A 144 5.88 21.67 7.30
N THR A 145 6.95 22.02 6.61
CA THR A 145 6.88 22.49 5.21
C THR A 145 7.90 21.72 4.39
N PHE A 146 7.46 21.10 3.31
CA PHE A 146 8.32 20.52 2.29
C PHE A 146 7.60 20.58 0.93
N SER A 147 8.38 20.66 -0.16
CA SER A 147 7.87 20.87 -1.53
C SER A 147 6.85 22.00 -1.61
N ASP A 148 7.12 23.14 -0.95
CA ASP A 148 6.29 24.35 -0.90
C ASP A 148 4.90 24.21 -0.28
N PHE A 149 4.58 23.07 0.32
CA PHE A 149 3.31 22.81 0.99
C PHE A 149 3.45 22.74 2.50
N SER A 150 2.44 23.27 3.20
CA SER A 150 2.29 23.08 4.64
C SER A 150 1.60 21.76 4.96
N TYR A 151 2.05 21.10 6.04
CA TYR A 151 1.57 19.81 6.47
C TYR A 151 1.19 19.81 7.94
N THR A 152 0.11 19.09 8.24
CA THR A 152 -0.33 18.76 9.59
C THR A 152 0.07 17.32 9.92
N GLU A 153 0.69 17.11 11.09
CA GLU A 153 0.94 15.76 11.63
C GLU A 153 -0.40 15.12 12.00
N MET A 154 -0.64 13.91 11.50
CA MET A 154 -1.86 13.15 11.76
C MET A 154 -1.54 11.82 12.42
N VAL A 155 -2.37 11.42 13.36
CA VAL A 155 -2.32 10.10 13.99
C VAL A 155 -3.69 9.44 13.92
N LEU A 156 -3.70 8.12 13.68
CA LEU A 156 -4.87 7.28 13.84
C LEU A 156 -4.53 6.17 14.82
N GLU A 157 -5.43 5.93 15.75
CA GLU A 157 -5.43 4.71 16.55
C GLU A 157 -6.28 3.66 15.84
N ILE A 158 -5.75 2.45 15.75
CA ILE A 158 -6.38 1.31 15.10
C ILE A 158 -6.27 0.08 15.99
N GLU A 159 -7.24 -0.81 15.89
CA GLU A 159 -7.16 -2.11 16.57
C GLU A 159 -6.72 -3.18 15.57
N PRO A 160 -5.65 -3.95 15.89
CA PRO A 160 -5.29 -5.14 15.13
C PRO A 160 -6.45 -6.13 15.08
N GLY A 161 -6.61 -6.80 13.94
CA GLY A 161 -7.62 -7.86 13.80
C GLY A 161 -7.26 -9.12 14.62
N PRO A 162 -8.21 -10.05 14.81
CA PRO A 162 -7.95 -11.31 15.48
C PRO A 162 -6.93 -12.18 14.73
N ASP A 163 -6.70 -11.89 13.49
CA ASP A 163 -5.74 -12.52 12.57
C ASP A 163 -4.38 -11.82 12.53
N ALA A 164 -4.14 -10.84 13.41
CA ALA A 164 -2.85 -10.13 13.47
C ALA A 164 -1.70 -11.12 13.72
N ILE A 165 -0.59 -10.91 13.00
CA ILE A 165 0.60 -11.76 13.12
C ILE A 165 1.31 -11.44 14.43
N THR A 166 1.52 -12.49 15.24
CA THR A 166 2.20 -12.43 16.53
C THR A 166 3.22 -13.57 16.62
N LEU A 167 3.98 -13.64 17.71
CA LEU A 167 4.90 -14.76 17.96
C LEU A 167 4.16 -16.10 18.12
N ASP A 168 2.87 -16.08 18.47
CA ASP A 168 2.03 -17.26 18.60
C ASP A 168 1.36 -17.69 17.30
N SER A 169 1.57 -16.94 16.22
CA SER A 169 1.04 -17.30 14.89
C SER A 169 1.70 -18.57 14.37
N ASP A 170 0.96 -19.33 13.55
CA ASP A 170 1.52 -20.50 12.86
C ASP A 170 2.81 -20.09 12.12
N PRO A 171 3.94 -20.80 12.36
CA PRO A 171 5.21 -20.51 11.69
C PRO A 171 5.11 -20.43 10.16
N TYR A 172 4.22 -21.25 9.56
CA TYR A 172 3.99 -21.19 8.12
C TYR A 172 3.38 -19.85 7.68
N VAL A 173 2.53 -19.23 8.48
CA VAL A 173 2.00 -17.89 8.19
C VAL A 173 3.14 -16.85 8.17
N ILE A 174 4.05 -16.93 9.15
CA ILE A 174 5.16 -15.98 9.32
C ILE A 174 6.14 -16.04 8.13
N ILE A 175 6.39 -17.23 7.59
CA ILE A 175 7.36 -17.43 6.49
C ILE A 175 6.76 -17.18 5.10
N ARG A 176 5.46 -16.97 4.97
CA ARG A 176 4.82 -16.66 3.68
C ARG A 176 5.28 -15.31 3.15
N PRO A 177 5.18 -15.11 1.82
CA PRO A 177 5.52 -13.82 1.22
C PRO A 177 4.75 -12.67 1.87
N GLU A 178 5.44 -11.57 2.05
CA GLU A 178 4.92 -10.34 2.66
C GLU A 178 3.60 -9.90 1.99
N GLY A 179 2.53 -9.81 2.79
CA GLY A 179 1.19 -9.46 2.33
C GLY A 179 0.35 -10.60 1.75
N ASP A 180 0.87 -11.84 1.66
CA ASP A 180 0.15 -13.04 1.19
C ASP A 180 -0.01 -14.10 2.29
N TRP A 181 -0.11 -13.67 3.51
CA TRP A 181 -0.13 -14.56 4.68
C TRP A 181 -1.30 -15.56 4.69
N ASP A 182 -2.37 -15.30 3.95
CA ASP A 182 -3.55 -16.18 3.89
C ASP A 182 -3.48 -17.20 2.73
N ARG A 183 -2.37 -17.21 1.97
CA ARG A 183 -2.18 -18.13 0.84
C ARG A 183 -0.95 -19.01 1.07
N PRO A 184 -1.07 -20.34 0.93
CA PRO A 184 0.10 -21.21 0.98
C PRO A 184 1.18 -20.75 -0.01
N GLY A 185 2.42 -20.65 0.49
CA GLY A 185 3.59 -20.32 -0.30
C GLY A 185 4.41 -21.58 -0.65
N VAL A 186 5.55 -21.37 -1.32
CA VAL A 186 6.45 -22.48 -1.71
C VAL A 186 6.98 -23.27 -0.51
N LEU A 187 7.12 -22.64 0.65
CA LEU A 187 7.64 -23.31 1.84
C LEU A 187 6.57 -24.18 2.54
N ASP A 188 5.27 -23.87 2.36
CA ASP A 188 4.18 -24.70 2.90
C ASP A 188 4.21 -26.12 2.33
N ILE A 189 4.64 -26.30 1.10
CA ILE A 189 4.69 -27.59 0.40
C ILE A 189 6.08 -28.25 0.45
N SER A 190 7.03 -27.65 1.16
CA SER A 190 8.42 -28.12 1.18
C SER A 190 8.56 -29.56 1.70
N SER A 191 7.73 -29.96 2.67
CA SER A 191 7.73 -31.32 3.22
C SER A 191 7.17 -32.39 2.25
N ALA A 192 6.39 -31.98 1.26
CA ALA A 192 5.78 -32.89 0.29
C ALA A 192 6.70 -33.22 -0.92
N ARG A 193 7.81 -32.47 -1.10
CA ARG A 193 8.76 -32.71 -2.18
C ARG A 193 9.81 -33.76 -1.79
N PRO A 194 10.46 -34.44 -2.75
CA PRO A 194 11.59 -35.32 -2.47
C PRO A 194 12.74 -34.58 -1.77
N VAL A 195 13.50 -35.33 -0.96
CA VAL A 195 14.71 -34.82 -0.29
C VAL A 195 15.73 -34.39 -1.35
N THR A 196 16.21 -33.16 -1.22
CA THR A 196 17.22 -32.58 -2.12
C THR A 196 18.56 -32.30 -1.43
N SER A 197 18.59 -32.28 -0.09
CA SER A 197 19.83 -32.06 0.66
C SER A 197 20.72 -33.31 0.62
N PRO A 198 21.95 -33.21 0.18
CA PRO A 198 22.89 -34.38 0.18
C PRO A 198 23.16 -34.89 1.61
N LEU A 199 23.08 -34.04 2.63
CA LEU A 199 23.25 -34.44 4.04
C LEU A 199 22.14 -35.35 4.53
N ARG A 200 20.91 -35.17 4.02
CA ARG A 200 19.74 -36.00 4.37
C ARG A 200 19.64 -37.24 3.48
N SER A 201 20.08 -37.15 2.22
CA SER A 201 20.12 -38.30 1.32
C SER A 201 21.10 -39.37 1.81
N ALA A 202 22.26 -39.01 2.36
CA ALA A 202 23.22 -39.90 2.94
C ALA A 202 22.69 -40.64 4.19
N ALA A 203 21.92 -39.95 5.04
CA ALA A 203 21.33 -40.53 6.26
C ALA A 203 20.21 -41.54 5.98
N LEU A 204 19.63 -41.58 4.78
CA LEU A 204 18.62 -42.57 4.37
C LEU A 204 19.22 -43.84 3.74
N VAL A 205 20.52 -43.87 3.56
CA VAL A 205 21.29 -44.98 2.90
C VAL A 205 22.10 -45.79 3.93
N GLU A 206 22.14 -45.36 5.21
CA GLU A 206 22.74 -46.20 6.26
C GLU A 206 21.73 -47.28 6.72
N PRO A 207 22.12 -48.57 6.69
CA PRO A 207 21.25 -49.69 7.00
C PRO A 207 20.87 -49.82 8.47
#